data_9a84353aa0b39b03a1ee65f32324bdcb
#
_entry.id   9a84353aa0b39b03a1ee65f32324bdcb
#
_cell.length_a   1.000
_cell.length_b   1.000
_cell.length_c   1.000
_cell.angle_alpha   90.00
_cell.angle_beta   90.00
_cell.angle_gamma   90.00
#
_symmetry.space_group_name_H-M   'P 1'
#
loop_
_entity.id
_entity.type
_entity.pdbx_description
1 polymer ?
#
loop_
_entity_poly.entity_id
_entity_poly.type
_entity_poly.pdbx_seq_one_letter_code
_entity_poly.pdbx_strand_id
1 'polypeptide(L)'
;MKFKYGVVVLFLAWGCATFPHGDTYHRFHQVQKGYISLSEFARRYDFKLDFDPFFRKVYLNKGEKIEIIFAFDSSVAMVNGQAVDLGEKVKFQNGDLIISSQAVTRITQILLYGRKVQPIISPSSQWYKIKKIVIDPGHGGKDPGAIGPSGLKEKDVTLSIARILRDKLQRAGYQVVMTRDSDKFISLWKRIYIANKENADLFISIHANSSRSRRAHGFEVYYLAPPSDEESRALAAAENYPLGMSEKIPDNLAIQATIWDLLYSENRKDSIQLANNIVRTLNKKMETRNRGVKSANFYVLRGAQMPAILIEVGFISNRYEESKLNTWSFKNKIADAIVEGIKNYERDYILTAGFTR
;
A
#
# COMPACT_ATOMS: atom_id res chain seq x y z
N MET A 1 2.48 20.94 60.03
CA MET A 1 2.04 19.65 59.47
C MET A 1 2.24 19.73 57.93
N LYS A 2 3.31 19.16 57.42
CA LYS A 2 3.67 19.20 55.98
C LYS A 2 3.32 17.85 55.38
N PHE A 3 2.34 17.81 54.47
CA PHE A 3 2.08 16.64 53.66
C PHE A 3 2.90 16.73 52.38
N LYS A 4 3.82 15.80 52.19
CA LYS A 4 4.56 15.55 50.95
C LYS A 4 3.74 14.57 50.11
N TYR A 5 3.29 15.01 48.94
CA TYR A 5 2.79 14.09 47.90
C TYR A 5 3.98 13.62 47.07
N GLY A 6 4.32 12.33 47.21
CA GLY A 6 5.25 11.66 46.34
C GLY A 6 4.52 11.23 45.06
N VAL A 7 4.95 11.74 43.91
CA VAL A 7 4.52 11.25 42.61
C VAL A 7 5.34 10.00 42.30
N VAL A 8 4.69 8.85 42.33
CA VAL A 8 5.29 7.58 41.84
C VAL A 8 5.13 7.57 40.34
N VAL A 9 6.22 7.83 39.62
CA VAL A 9 6.30 7.62 38.18
C VAL A 9 6.59 6.16 37.92
N LEU A 10 5.57 5.41 37.55
CA LEU A 10 5.71 4.04 37.02
C LEU A 10 6.31 4.10 35.62
N PHE A 11 7.62 3.87 35.54
CA PHE A 11 8.26 3.54 34.26
C PHE A 11 7.78 2.15 33.84
N LEU A 12 6.82 2.09 32.92
CA LEU A 12 6.59 0.89 32.13
C LEU A 12 7.79 0.75 31.18
N ALA A 13 8.74 -0.08 31.59
CA ALA A 13 9.83 -0.52 30.74
C ALA A 13 9.23 -1.40 29.62
N TRP A 14 8.93 -0.80 28.50
CA TRP A 14 8.81 -1.54 27.27
C TRP A 14 10.21 -2.01 26.89
N GLY A 15 10.42 -3.31 27.04
CA GLY A 15 11.65 -3.97 26.64
C GLY A 15 11.85 -3.81 25.14
N CYS A 16 12.62 -2.81 24.74
CA CYS A 16 13.34 -2.89 23.48
C CYS A 16 14.22 -4.12 23.56
N ALA A 17 13.87 -5.17 22.84
CA ALA A 17 14.78 -6.28 22.60
C ALA A 17 15.94 -5.72 21.75
N THR A 18 16.93 -5.14 22.41
CA THR A 18 18.21 -4.84 21.83
C THR A 18 18.90 -6.16 21.59
N PHE A 19 19.04 -6.56 20.34
CA PHE A 19 19.94 -7.65 19.99
C PHE A 19 21.37 -7.19 20.34
N PRO A 20 22.11 -7.92 21.16
CA PRO A 20 23.46 -7.56 21.49
C PRO A 20 24.33 -7.65 20.25
N HIS A 21 25.00 -6.56 19.92
CA HIS A 21 26.14 -6.57 19.03
C HIS A 21 27.29 -7.28 19.76
N GLY A 22 27.77 -8.40 19.21
CA GLY A 22 29.00 -9.07 19.61
C GLY A 22 28.83 -10.24 20.59
N ASP A 23 29.19 -11.41 20.11
CA ASP A 23 29.81 -12.55 20.83
C ASP A 23 29.12 -13.27 21.99
N THR A 24 27.78 -13.41 22.01
CA THR A 24 27.15 -14.28 23.03
C THR A 24 26.02 -15.16 22.49
N TYR A 25 26.10 -15.68 21.28
CA TYR A 25 25.15 -16.70 20.78
C TYR A 25 25.71 -18.13 20.90
N HIS A 26 26.06 -18.56 22.11
CA HIS A 26 26.37 -19.95 22.40
C HIS A 26 25.31 -20.54 23.36
N ARG A 27 24.08 -20.65 22.90
CA ARG A 27 23.13 -21.66 23.41
C ARG A 27 22.44 -22.29 22.21
N PHE A 28 22.89 -23.50 21.85
CA PHE A 28 22.21 -24.36 20.91
C PHE A 28 20.82 -24.67 21.43
N HIS A 29 19.80 -23.96 20.98
CA HIS A 29 18.44 -24.39 21.20
C HIS A 29 18.14 -25.46 20.16
N GLN A 30 17.70 -26.64 20.59
CA GLN A 30 17.26 -27.71 19.67
C GLN A 30 16.12 -27.17 18.83
N VAL A 31 16.38 -26.99 17.55
CA VAL A 31 15.37 -26.67 16.55
C VAL A 31 14.58 -27.93 16.27
N GLN A 32 13.28 -27.81 16.06
CA GLN A 32 12.40 -28.94 15.72
C GLN A 32 13.01 -29.78 14.58
N LYS A 33 12.94 -31.11 14.70
CA LYS A 33 13.46 -32.05 13.66
C LYS A 33 12.88 -31.68 12.29
N GLY A 34 13.75 -31.51 11.29
CA GLY A 34 13.34 -31.09 9.94
C GLY A 34 13.35 -29.58 9.67
N TYR A 35 13.81 -28.79 10.64
CA TYR A 35 13.98 -27.34 10.47
C TYR A 35 15.42 -26.93 10.77
N ILE A 36 15.80 -25.75 10.27
CA ILE A 36 17.06 -25.06 10.56
C ILE A 36 16.76 -23.61 10.91
N SER A 37 17.52 -23.04 11.82
CA SER A 37 17.42 -21.60 12.09
C SER A 37 18.08 -20.78 10.98
N LEU A 38 17.59 -19.56 10.74
CA LEU A 38 18.21 -18.68 9.75
C LEU A 38 19.62 -18.26 10.14
N SER A 39 19.90 -18.13 11.43
CA SER A 39 21.25 -17.88 11.93
C SER A 39 22.21 -19.03 11.61
N GLU A 40 21.77 -20.27 11.76
CA GLU A 40 22.56 -21.45 11.40
C GLU A 40 22.71 -21.56 9.89
N PHE A 41 21.64 -21.32 9.13
CA PHE A 41 21.67 -21.30 7.67
C PHE A 41 22.68 -20.26 7.17
N ALA A 42 22.60 -19.02 7.69
CA ALA A 42 23.50 -17.94 7.33
C ALA A 42 24.97 -18.33 7.57
N ARG A 43 25.28 -18.86 8.75
CA ARG A 43 26.64 -19.31 9.09
C ARG A 43 27.13 -20.45 8.18
N ARG A 44 26.26 -21.44 7.86
CA ARG A 44 26.61 -22.60 7.03
C ARG A 44 26.98 -22.23 5.60
N TYR A 45 26.33 -21.19 5.07
CA TYR A 45 26.51 -20.76 3.68
C TYR A 45 27.27 -19.43 3.54
N ASP A 46 27.86 -18.93 4.63
CA ASP A 46 28.68 -17.72 4.66
C ASP A 46 27.90 -16.47 4.25
N PHE A 47 26.72 -16.31 4.82
CA PHE A 47 25.92 -15.09 4.69
C PHE A 47 26.02 -14.24 5.95
N LYS A 48 26.07 -12.91 5.75
CA LYS A 48 25.76 -11.95 6.81
C LYS A 48 24.25 -11.84 6.95
N LEU A 49 23.75 -12.01 8.17
CA LEU A 49 22.33 -11.86 8.49
C LEU A 49 22.07 -10.46 9.01
N ASP A 50 21.16 -9.73 8.36
CA ASP A 50 20.62 -8.45 8.81
C ASP A 50 19.12 -8.59 9.05
N PHE A 51 18.66 -8.11 10.21
CA PHE A 51 17.26 -8.15 10.58
C PHE A 51 16.64 -6.76 10.57
N ASP A 52 15.55 -6.59 9.85
CA ASP A 52 14.73 -5.39 9.86
C ASP A 52 13.45 -5.64 10.68
N PRO A 53 13.39 -5.18 11.94
CA PRO A 53 12.24 -5.38 12.80
C PRO A 53 11.01 -4.59 12.34
N PHE A 54 11.23 -3.46 11.67
CA PHE A 54 10.17 -2.59 11.19
C PHE A 54 9.40 -3.23 10.02
N PHE A 55 10.13 -3.89 9.11
CA PHE A 55 9.54 -4.59 7.98
C PHE A 55 9.35 -6.08 8.22
N ARG A 56 9.71 -6.57 9.40
CA ARG A 56 9.65 -7.99 9.78
C ARG A 56 10.32 -8.88 8.71
N LYS A 57 11.51 -8.46 8.27
CA LYS A 57 12.28 -9.14 7.22
C LYS A 57 13.67 -9.49 7.70
N VAL A 58 14.20 -10.59 7.17
CA VAL A 58 15.60 -10.97 7.32
C VAL A 58 16.25 -10.95 5.95
N TYR A 59 17.38 -10.27 5.87
CA TYR A 59 18.21 -10.19 4.68
C TYR A 59 19.47 -11.02 4.92
N LEU A 60 19.78 -11.93 4.00
CA LEU A 60 21.03 -12.65 3.97
C LEU A 60 21.87 -12.11 2.83
N ASN A 61 22.99 -11.49 3.19
CA ASN A 61 23.87 -10.77 2.27
C ASN A 61 25.19 -11.51 2.11
N LYS A 62 25.71 -11.52 0.89
CA LYS A 62 27.07 -11.98 0.60
C LYS A 62 27.86 -10.86 -0.05
N GLY A 63 28.85 -10.31 0.68
CA GLY A 63 29.49 -9.05 0.32
C GLY A 63 28.49 -7.89 0.39
N GLU A 64 28.44 -7.04 -0.65
CA GLU A 64 27.52 -5.90 -0.73
C GLU A 64 26.17 -6.26 -1.39
N LYS A 65 25.99 -7.52 -1.80
CA LYS A 65 24.81 -7.96 -2.53
C LYS A 65 23.82 -8.67 -1.62
N ILE A 66 22.56 -8.26 -1.69
CA ILE A 66 21.44 -8.98 -1.05
C ILE A 66 21.12 -10.18 -1.93
N GLU A 67 21.21 -11.39 -1.38
CA GLU A 67 20.96 -12.61 -2.12
C GLU A 67 19.66 -13.30 -1.70
N ILE A 68 19.30 -13.23 -0.40
CA ILE A 68 18.05 -13.83 0.09
C ILE A 68 17.31 -12.87 1.00
N ILE A 69 16.00 -12.81 0.82
CA ILE A 69 15.10 -12.05 1.70
C ILE A 69 14.00 -12.99 2.19
N PHE A 70 13.85 -13.09 3.51
CA PHE A 70 12.74 -13.77 4.15
C PHE A 70 11.81 -12.75 4.80
N ALA A 71 10.51 -13.03 4.76
CA ALA A 71 9.51 -12.30 5.55
C ALA A 71 8.90 -13.23 6.59
N PHE A 72 8.55 -12.68 7.75
CA PHE A 72 7.87 -13.43 8.82
C PHE A 72 6.49 -13.90 8.31
N ASP A 73 6.09 -15.08 8.75
CA ASP A 73 4.84 -15.72 8.38
C ASP A 73 4.63 -15.93 6.87
N SER A 74 5.66 -15.70 6.05
CA SER A 74 5.64 -15.96 4.60
C SER A 74 6.15 -17.37 4.29
N SER A 75 5.53 -18.03 3.32
CA SER A 75 6.02 -19.27 2.73
C SER A 75 6.83 -19.02 1.46
N VAL A 76 7.14 -17.76 1.15
CA VAL A 76 7.93 -17.37 -0.01
C VAL A 76 9.14 -16.58 0.46
N ALA A 77 10.31 -16.82 -0.14
CA ALA A 77 11.50 -16.00 -0.01
C ALA A 77 11.92 -15.46 -1.38
N MET A 78 12.63 -14.34 -1.37
CA MET A 78 13.34 -13.87 -2.57
C MET A 78 14.75 -14.41 -2.55
N VAL A 79 15.19 -15.09 -3.61
CA VAL A 79 16.54 -15.61 -3.78
C VAL A 79 17.09 -15.09 -5.10
N ASN A 80 18.15 -14.30 -5.07
CA ASN A 80 18.73 -13.66 -6.26
C ASN A 80 17.68 -12.91 -7.12
N GLY A 81 16.72 -12.26 -6.46
CA GLY A 81 15.63 -11.53 -7.11
C GLY A 81 14.52 -12.41 -7.71
N GLN A 82 14.50 -13.71 -7.43
CA GLN A 82 13.46 -14.66 -7.83
C GLN A 82 12.61 -15.07 -6.63
N ALA A 83 11.29 -15.10 -6.76
CA ALA A 83 10.40 -15.63 -5.75
C ALA A 83 10.49 -17.15 -5.68
N VAL A 84 10.67 -17.68 -4.47
CA VAL A 84 10.85 -19.10 -4.18
C VAL A 84 9.84 -19.52 -3.14
N ASP A 85 8.96 -20.45 -3.50
CA ASP A 85 8.05 -21.07 -2.54
C ASP A 85 8.85 -21.99 -1.60
N LEU A 86 8.80 -21.71 -0.31
CA LEU A 86 9.48 -22.48 0.74
C LEU A 86 8.71 -23.76 1.12
N GLY A 87 7.45 -23.89 0.69
CA GLY A 87 6.53 -24.98 1.05
C GLY A 87 5.83 -24.77 2.38
N GLU A 88 6.48 -24.10 3.32
CA GLU A 88 5.93 -23.73 4.63
C GLU A 88 6.31 -22.31 5.01
N LYS A 89 5.52 -21.72 5.92
CA LYS A 89 5.80 -20.39 6.44
C LYS A 89 7.09 -20.36 7.27
N VAL A 90 7.84 -19.28 7.13
CA VAL A 90 8.93 -18.93 8.05
C VAL A 90 8.33 -18.69 9.43
N LYS A 91 8.81 -19.39 10.45
CA LYS A 91 8.29 -19.33 11.83
C LYS A 91 9.33 -18.72 12.75
N PHE A 92 8.86 -18.06 13.81
CA PHE A 92 9.74 -17.60 14.88
C PHE A 92 9.71 -18.60 16.04
N GLN A 93 10.87 -19.11 16.43
CA GLN A 93 11.01 -20.07 17.51
C GLN A 93 12.33 -19.85 18.26
N ASN A 94 12.25 -19.82 19.60
CA ASN A 94 13.43 -19.71 20.49
C ASN A 94 14.35 -18.52 20.19
N GLY A 95 13.78 -17.39 19.75
CA GLY A 95 14.57 -16.18 19.48
C GLY A 95 15.16 -16.10 18.06
N ASP A 96 14.88 -17.09 17.19
CA ASP A 96 15.35 -17.11 15.80
C ASP A 96 14.22 -17.47 14.84
N LEU A 97 14.40 -17.16 13.57
CA LEU A 97 13.53 -17.63 12.50
C LEU A 97 13.97 -19.01 12.04
N ILE A 98 13.00 -19.88 11.80
CA ILE A 98 13.25 -21.24 11.32
C ILE A 98 12.59 -21.46 9.97
N ILE A 99 13.28 -22.25 9.12
CA ILE A 99 12.81 -22.72 7.81
C ILE A 99 12.92 -24.23 7.73
N SER A 100 12.04 -24.84 6.95
CA SER A 100 12.05 -26.28 6.76
C SER A 100 13.28 -26.76 5.95
N SER A 101 13.70 -28.01 6.15
CA SER A 101 14.78 -28.62 5.35
C SER A 101 14.44 -28.63 3.86
N GLN A 102 13.15 -28.66 3.50
CA GLN A 102 12.70 -28.55 2.12
C GLN A 102 12.97 -27.16 1.55
N ALA A 103 12.70 -26.11 2.35
CA ALA A 103 13.02 -24.73 1.98
C ALA A 103 14.53 -24.56 1.75
N VAL A 104 15.36 -25.12 2.64
CA VAL A 104 16.84 -25.12 2.48
C VAL A 104 17.24 -25.73 1.14
N THR A 105 16.68 -26.89 0.80
CA THR A 105 16.99 -27.58 -0.47
C THR A 105 16.63 -26.73 -1.67
N ARG A 106 15.44 -26.09 -1.67
CA ARG A 106 14.99 -25.23 -2.77
C ARG A 106 15.88 -24.00 -2.93
N ILE A 107 16.22 -23.34 -1.83
CA ILE A 107 17.09 -22.15 -1.84
C ILE A 107 18.49 -22.51 -2.36
N THR A 108 19.09 -23.58 -1.83
CA THR A 108 20.45 -23.98 -2.21
C THR A 108 20.55 -24.42 -3.67
N GLN A 109 19.52 -25.04 -4.24
CA GLN A 109 19.47 -25.34 -5.67
C GLN A 109 19.58 -24.10 -6.55
N ILE A 110 18.95 -22.99 -6.15
CA ILE A 110 19.03 -21.73 -6.89
C ILE A 110 20.40 -21.07 -6.72
N LEU A 111 20.92 -21.07 -5.49
CA LEU A 111 22.21 -20.44 -5.18
C LEU A 111 23.37 -21.16 -5.87
N LEU A 112 23.37 -22.50 -5.89
CA LEU A 112 24.50 -23.30 -6.38
C LEU A 112 24.46 -23.53 -7.89
N TYR A 113 23.27 -23.69 -8.47
CA TYR A 113 23.14 -24.12 -9.87
C TYR A 113 22.60 -23.04 -10.81
N GLY A 114 22.30 -21.83 -10.31
CA GLY A 114 21.78 -20.74 -11.14
C GLY A 114 20.51 -21.11 -11.92
N ARG A 115 19.89 -22.24 -11.59
CA ARG A 115 18.71 -22.70 -12.30
C ARG A 115 17.60 -21.69 -12.09
N LYS A 116 17.12 -21.13 -13.20
CA LYS A 116 15.77 -20.55 -13.24
C LYS A 116 14.83 -21.70 -12.86
N VAL A 117 14.56 -21.83 -11.59
CA VAL A 117 13.40 -22.61 -11.16
C VAL A 117 12.25 -21.87 -11.82
N GLN A 118 11.54 -22.55 -12.72
CA GLN A 118 10.24 -22.00 -13.11
C GLN A 118 9.57 -21.64 -11.80
N PRO A 119 9.03 -20.41 -11.65
CA PRO A 119 8.32 -20.08 -10.44
C PRO A 119 7.30 -21.20 -10.28
N ILE A 120 7.53 -22.08 -9.30
CA ILE A 120 6.52 -23.04 -8.89
C ILE A 120 5.52 -22.16 -8.14
N ILE A 121 4.76 -21.39 -8.93
CA ILE A 121 3.48 -20.88 -8.50
C ILE A 121 2.66 -22.16 -8.44
N SER A 122 2.75 -22.86 -7.31
CA SER A 122 1.79 -23.90 -7.00
C SER A 122 0.42 -23.26 -7.20
N PRO A 123 -0.50 -23.90 -7.94
CA PRO A 123 -1.88 -23.45 -8.03
C PRO A 123 -2.56 -23.31 -6.65
N SER A 124 -1.95 -23.86 -5.60
CA SER A 124 -2.33 -23.66 -4.19
C SER A 124 -1.84 -22.35 -3.59
N SER A 125 -1.12 -21.51 -4.32
CA SER A 125 -0.86 -20.13 -3.92
C SER A 125 -2.16 -19.29 -4.00
N GLN A 126 -3.12 -19.66 -3.18
CA GLN A 126 -4.24 -18.79 -2.78
C GLN A 126 -3.74 -17.54 -2.00
N TRP A 127 -2.46 -17.19 -2.16
CA TRP A 127 -1.72 -16.20 -1.42
C TRP A 127 -1.96 -14.83 -2.01
N TYR A 128 -2.88 -14.12 -1.49
CA TYR A 128 -3.19 -12.74 -1.82
C TYR A 128 -3.66 -12.50 -3.27
N LYS A 129 -4.80 -13.06 -3.59
CA LYS A 129 -5.57 -12.61 -4.75
C LYS A 129 -6.39 -11.41 -4.30
N ILE A 130 -6.19 -10.27 -4.94
CA ILE A 130 -7.12 -9.13 -4.79
C ILE A 130 -8.49 -9.63 -5.20
N LYS A 131 -9.43 -9.60 -4.26
CA LYS A 131 -10.80 -10.06 -4.48
C LYS A 131 -11.77 -8.89 -4.51
N LYS A 132 -11.64 -7.98 -3.53
CA LYS A 132 -12.56 -6.88 -3.32
C LYS A 132 -11.86 -5.54 -3.37
N ILE A 133 -12.36 -4.64 -4.23
CA ILE A 133 -11.84 -3.29 -4.42
C ILE A 133 -12.94 -2.30 -4.06
N VAL A 134 -12.62 -1.32 -3.23
CA VAL A 134 -13.50 -0.17 -3.00
C VAL A 134 -13.04 0.99 -3.86
N ILE A 135 -13.97 1.50 -4.67
CA ILE A 135 -13.77 2.72 -5.47
C ILE A 135 -14.51 3.86 -4.77
N ASP A 136 -13.82 4.95 -4.57
CA ASP A 136 -14.35 6.15 -3.96
C ASP A 136 -14.37 7.30 -4.96
N PRO A 137 -15.53 7.60 -5.57
CA PRO A 137 -15.67 8.83 -6.35
C PRO A 137 -15.65 10.02 -5.42
N GLY A 138 -14.65 10.91 -5.51
CA GLY A 138 -14.56 12.09 -4.68
C GLY A 138 -15.80 12.98 -4.75
N HIS A 139 -16.06 13.77 -3.69
CA HIS A 139 -17.17 14.73 -3.60
C HIS A 139 -18.57 14.08 -3.73
N GLY A 140 -19.60 14.85 -4.07
CA GLY A 140 -20.96 14.39 -4.31
C GLY A 140 -22.04 15.14 -3.52
N GLY A 141 -23.25 15.18 -4.03
CA GLY A 141 -24.40 15.89 -3.45
C GLY A 141 -24.12 17.39 -3.33
N LYS A 142 -24.16 17.90 -2.10
CA LYS A 142 -23.88 19.32 -1.78
C LYS A 142 -22.44 19.77 -2.01
N ASP A 143 -21.51 18.82 -2.11
CA ASP A 143 -20.10 19.09 -2.39
C ASP A 143 -19.82 18.88 -3.89
N PRO A 144 -19.67 19.94 -4.67
CA PRO A 144 -19.41 19.84 -6.10
C PRO A 144 -17.97 19.44 -6.42
N GLY A 145 -17.03 19.55 -5.45
CA GLY A 145 -15.59 19.58 -5.72
C GLY A 145 -15.19 20.83 -6.50
N ALA A 146 -14.08 20.76 -7.20
CA ALA A 146 -13.64 21.81 -8.08
C ALA A 146 -14.59 21.98 -9.28
N ILE A 147 -14.70 23.23 -9.77
CA ILE A 147 -15.53 23.57 -10.93
C ILE A 147 -14.62 24.11 -12.02
N GLY A 148 -14.68 23.47 -13.18
CA GLY A 148 -13.92 23.86 -14.35
C GLY A 148 -14.43 25.14 -15.01
N PRO A 149 -13.64 25.73 -15.92
CA PRO A 149 -14.00 26.96 -16.61
C PRO A 149 -15.30 26.91 -17.41
N SER A 150 -15.74 25.73 -17.85
CA SER A 150 -17.02 25.54 -18.57
C SER A 150 -18.19 25.18 -17.63
N GLY A 151 -17.93 25.09 -16.34
CA GLY A 151 -18.93 24.69 -15.34
C GLY A 151 -18.99 23.19 -15.07
N LEU A 152 -18.07 22.40 -15.64
CA LEU A 152 -17.96 20.97 -15.35
C LEU A 152 -17.59 20.79 -13.87
N LYS A 153 -18.36 19.98 -13.14
CA LYS A 153 -18.13 19.73 -11.71
C LYS A 153 -17.29 18.45 -11.53
N GLU A 154 -16.35 18.49 -10.62
CA GLU A 154 -15.50 17.36 -10.28
C GLU A 154 -16.31 16.13 -9.85
N LYS A 155 -17.33 16.32 -9.01
CA LYS A 155 -18.20 15.22 -8.56
C LYS A 155 -18.81 14.38 -9.69
N ASP A 156 -19.10 15.03 -10.84
CA ASP A 156 -19.69 14.37 -12.00
C ASP A 156 -18.63 13.60 -12.80
N VAL A 157 -17.44 14.16 -12.91
CA VAL A 157 -16.29 13.54 -13.56
C VAL A 157 -15.87 12.28 -12.79
N THR A 158 -15.68 12.41 -11.48
CA THR A 158 -15.23 11.32 -10.61
C THR A 158 -16.23 10.17 -10.57
N LEU A 159 -17.54 10.47 -10.47
CA LEU A 159 -18.59 9.46 -10.52
C LEU A 159 -18.62 8.74 -11.87
N SER A 160 -18.49 9.49 -12.96
CA SER A 160 -18.49 8.91 -14.30
C SER A 160 -17.31 7.95 -14.51
N ILE A 161 -16.09 8.35 -14.12
CA ILE A 161 -14.89 7.49 -14.21
C ILE A 161 -15.04 6.26 -13.32
N ALA A 162 -15.52 6.45 -12.07
CA ALA A 162 -15.68 5.37 -11.11
C ALA A 162 -16.66 4.29 -11.60
N ARG A 163 -17.76 4.68 -12.26
CA ARG A 163 -18.72 3.73 -12.86
C ARG A 163 -18.08 2.92 -13.98
N ILE A 164 -17.35 3.58 -14.88
CA ILE A 164 -16.63 2.89 -15.97
C ILE A 164 -15.58 1.92 -15.38
N LEU A 165 -14.85 2.38 -14.36
CA LEU A 165 -13.84 1.56 -13.68
C LEU A 165 -14.48 0.35 -12.99
N ARG A 166 -15.58 0.55 -12.25
CA ARG A 166 -16.35 -0.54 -11.63
C ARG A 166 -16.68 -1.62 -12.66
N ASP A 167 -17.30 -1.22 -13.76
CA ASP A 167 -17.79 -2.17 -14.78
C ASP A 167 -16.64 -2.95 -15.42
N LYS A 168 -15.48 -2.32 -15.59
CA LYS A 168 -14.26 -2.96 -16.11
C LYS A 168 -13.65 -3.92 -15.09
N LEU A 169 -13.55 -3.54 -13.83
CA LEU A 169 -13.03 -4.39 -12.75
C LEU A 169 -13.92 -5.59 -12.51
N GLN A 170 -15.25 -5.43 -12.52
CA GLN A 170 -16.20 -6.54 -12.40
C GLN A 170 -16.05 -7.53 -13.56
N ARG A 171 -15.92 -7.04 -14.80
CA ARG A 171 -15.61 -7.90 -15.96
C ARG A 171 -14.25 -8.59 -15.87
N ALA A 172 -13.30 -8.02 -15.14
CA ALA A 172 -12.02 -8.63 -14.85
C ALA A 172 -12.05 -9.64 -13.69
N GLY A 173 -13.21 -9.85 -13.05
CA GLY A 173 -13.43 -10.84 -11.99
C GLY A 173 -13.25 -10.32 -10.57
N TYR A 174 -13.11 -9.01 -10.36
CA TYR A 174 -13.04 -8.41 -9.02
C TYR A 174 -14.44 -8.12 -8.48
N GLN A 175 -14.62 -8.27 -7.17
CA GLN A 175 -15.76 -7.70 -6.45
C GLN A 175 -15.50 -6.20 -6.26
N VAL A 176 -16.49 -5.38 -6.60
CA VAL A 176 -16.35 -3.93 -6.52
C VAL A 176 -17.47 -3.33 -5.71
N VAL A 177 -17.09 -2.53 -4.72
CA VAL A 177 -17.99 -1.69 -3.94
C VAL A 177 -17.67 -0.24 -4.24
N MET A 178 -18.67 0.60 -4.40
CA MET A 178 -18.50 2.05 -4.55
C MET A 178 -18.96 2.74 -3.28
N THR A 179 -18.21 3.76 -2.80
CA THR A 179 -18.65 4.57 -1.64
C THR A 179 -19.93 5.33 -1.95
N ARG A 180 -20.08 5.78 -3.20
CA ARG A 180 -21.32 6.30 -3.78
C ARG A 180 -21.46 5.86 -5.24
N ASP A 181 -22.66 5.59 -5.66
CA ASP A 181 -23.03 5.21 -7.03
C ASP A 181 -23.97 6.24 -7.69
N SER A 182 -24.29 7.29 -6.97
CA SER A 182 -25.18 8.40 -7.36
C SER A 182 -24.62 9.74 -6.87
N ASP A 183 -25.27 10.83 -7.23
CA ASP A 183 -24.90 12.18 -6.75
C ASP A 183 -25.40 12.39 -5.33
N LYS A 184 -24.70 11.78 -4.35
CA LYS A 184 -24.95 11.95 -2.91
C LYS A 184 -23.65 12.29 -2.17
N PHE A 185 -23.77 13.06 -1.12
CA PHE A 185 -22.67 13.42 -0.24
C PHE A 185 -22.33 12.25 0.69
N ILE A 186 -21.04 11.90 0.77
CA ILE A 186 -20.48 10.95 1.74
C ILE A 186 -19.30 11.65 2.43
N SER A 187 -19.35 11.71 3.76
CA SER A 187 -18.26 12.31 4.54
C SER A 187 -16.95 11.51 4.41
N LEU A 188 -15.81 12.20 4.57
CA LEU A 188 -14.48 11.59 4.34
C LEU A 188 -14.26 10.33 5.17
N TRP A 189 -14.56 10.39 6.48
CA TRP A 189 -14.41 9.24 7.37
C TRP A 189 -15.34 8.06 6.99
N LYS A 190 -16.52 8.36 6.45
CA LYS A 190 -17.49 7.33 6.04
C LYS A 190 -17.01 6.54 4.83
N ARG A 191 -16.22 7.18 3.95
CA ARG A 191 -15.65 6.54 2.75
C ARG A 191 -14.69 5.42 3.15
N ILE A 192 -13.73 5.72 4.04
CA ILE A 192 -12.79 4.71 4.52
C ILE A 192 -13.45 3.69 5.46
N TYR A 193 -14.45 4.11 6.24
CA TYR A 193 -15.24 3.20 7.05
C TYR A 193 -15.93 2.12 6.19
N ILE A 194 -16.48 2.50 5.04
CA ILE A 194 -17.07 1.56 4.08
C ILE A 194 -16.01 0.54 3.62
N ALA A 195 -14.82 1.02 3.23
CA ALA A 195 -13.75 0.14 2.76
C ALA A 195 -13.30 -0.86 3.84
N ASN A 196 -13.10 -0.39 5.08
CA ASN A 196 -12.72 -1.25 6.20
C ASN A 196 -13.83 -2.25 6.55
N LYS A 197 -15.09 -1.82 6.60
CA LYS A 197 -16.25 -2.68 6.88
C LYS A 197 -16.42 -3.77 5.83
N GLU A 198 -16.13 -3.46 4.58
CA GLU A 198 -16.21 -4.40 3.46
C GLU A 198 -15.02 -5.36 3.43
N ASN A 199 -14.01 -5.20 4.30
CA ASN A 199 -12.75 -5.92 4.25
C ASN A 199 -12.15 -5.87 2.83
N ALA A 200 -12.04 -4.65 2.29
CA ALA A 200 -11.51 -4.45 0.96
C ALA A 200 -10.01 -4.77 0.90
N ASP A 201 -9.57 -5.32 -0.22
CA ASP A 201 -8.15 -5.55 -0.48
C ASP A 201 -7.45 -4.29 -1.01
N LEU A 202 -8.19 -3.40 -1.67
CA LEU A 202 -7.71 -2.10 -2.16
C LEU A 202 -8.76 -1.02 -1.97
N PHE A 203 -8.29 0.21 -1.69
CA PHE A 203 -9.08 1.43 -1.70
C PHE A 203 -8.52 2.41 -2.73
N ILE A 204 -9.36 2.88 -3.66
CA ILE A 204 -8.96 3.79 -4.74
C ILE A 204 -9.92 4.97 -4.76
N SER A 205 -9.45 6.13 -4.32
CA SER A 205 -10.17 7.40 -4.43
C SER A 205 -9.84 8.10 -5.74
N ILE A 206 -10.83 8.65 -6.42
CA ILE A 206 -10.71 9.28 -7.73
C ILE A 206 -11.11 10.75 -7.60
N HIS A 207 -10.21 11.64 -8.00
CA HIS A 207 -10.34 13.09 -7.98
C HIS A 207 -9.92 13.72 -9.31
N ALA A 208 -10.22 15.00 -9.49
CA ALA A 208 -9.77 15.81 -10.63
C ALA A 208 -9.28 17.17 -10.11
N ASN A 209 -7.97 17.30 -10.03
CA ASN A 209 -7.22 18.38 -9.40
C ASN A 209 -7.65 19.77 -9.87
N SER A 210 -7.42 20.76 -9.03
CA SER A 210 -7.61 22.16 -9.35
C SER A 210 -6.43 23.01 -8.90
N SER A 211 -6.04 23.98 -9.74
CA SER A 211 -4.96 24.89 -9.43
C SER A 211 -5.35 26.34 -9.78
N ARG A 212 -4.81 27.30 -9.03
CA ARG A 212 -4.90 28.73 -9.39
C ARG A 212 -4.25 29.00 -10.76
N SER A 213 -3.19 28.24 -11.07
CA SER A 213 -2.55 28.28 -12.39
C SER A 213 -3.39 27.51 -13.40
N ARG A 214 -4.02 28.21 -14.33
CA ARG A 214 -4.78 27.59 -15.44
C ARG A 214 -3.90 26.79 -16.41
N ARG A 215 -2.56 26.87 -16.27
CA ARG A 215 -1.58 26.09 -17.06
C ARG A 215 -1.22 24.77 -16.38
N ALA A 216 -1.55 24.60 -15.11
CA ALA A 216 -1.34 23.31 -14.43
C ALA A 216 -2.11 22.21 -15.16
N HIS A 217 -1.45 21.07 -15.41
CA HIS A 217 -2.00 19.93 -16.15
C HIS A 217 -1.26 18.65 -15.78
N GLY A 218 -1.87 17.51 -16.06
CA GLY A 218 -1.28 16.20 -15.83
C GLY A 218 -2.01 15.41 -14.76
N PHE A 219 -1.56 14.18 -14.53
CA PHE A 219 -2.06 13.31 -13.48
C PHE A 219 -1.01 13.08 -12.41
N GLU A 220 -1.44 12.78 -11.20
CA GLU A 220 -0.60 12.41 -10.07
C GLU A 220 -1.34 11.41 -9.17
N VAL A 221 -0.59 10.59 -8.44
CA VAL A 221 -1.16 9.58 -7.53
C VAL A 221 -0.57 9.76 -6.15
N TYR A 222 -1.44 9.78 -5.16
CA TYR A 222 -1.10 10.06 -3.77
C TYR A 222 -1.28 8.83 -2.88
N TYR A 223 -0.39 8.71 -1.91
CA TYR A 223 -0.53 7.83 -0.75
C TYR A 223 -0.45 8.64 0.55
N LEU A 224 -0.90 8.05 1.66
CA LEU A 224 -0.92 8.72 2.97
C LEU A 224 0.50 8.78 3.57
N ALA A 225 1.07 9.99 3.65
CA ALA A 225 2.29 10.32 4.39
C ALA A 225 2.39 11.86 4.54
N PRO A 226 3.41 12.38 5.25
CA PRO A 226 3.68 13.81 5.22
C PRO A 226 3.77 14.34 3.79
N PRO A 227 3.30 15.58 3.52
CA PRO A 227 3.30 16.14 2.17
C PRO A 227 4.70 16.17 1.55
N SER A 228 4.81 15.72 0.29
CA SER A 228 6.07 15.69 -0.47
C SER A 228 6.53 17.08 -0.90
N ASP A 229 5.59 17.99 -1.11
CA ASP A 229 5.82 19.37 -1.52
C ASP A 229 4.67 20.29 -1.09
N GLU A 230 4.82 21.59 -1.33
CA GLU A 230 3.80 22.61 -0.93
C GLU A 230 2.51 22.50 -1.75
N GLU A 231 2.60 22.08 -3.04
CA GLU A 231 1.40 21.82 -3.85
C GLU A 231 0.58 20.67 -3.25
N SER A 232 1.25 19.59 -2.85
CA SER A 232 0.60 18.43 -2.19
C SER A 232 -0.03 18.80 -0.86
N ARG A 233 0.62 19.69 -0.09
CA ARG A 233 0.04 20.21 1.16
C ARG A 233 -1.22 21.03 0.90
N ALA A 234 -1.16 21.93 -0.06
CA ALA A 234 -2.28 22.79 -0.41
C ALA A 234 -3.47 21.98 -0.95
N LEU A 235 -3.19 20.97 -1.79
CA LEU A 235 -4.21 20.07 -2.31
C LEU A 235 -4.87 19.28 -1.17
N ALA A 236 -4.10 18.65 -0.30
CA ALA A 236 -4.67 17.91 0.83
C ALA A 236 -5.49 18.82 1.76
N ALA A 237 -5.09 20.07 1.95
CA ALA A 237 -5.87 21.02 2.73
C ALA A 237 -7.21 21.33 2.05
N ALA A 238 -7.25 21.45 0.73
CA ALA A 238 -8.48 21.67 -0.03
C ALA A 238 -9.42 20.45 0.03
N GLU A 239 -8.88 19.26 -0.20
CA GLU A 239 -9.65 18.01 -0.18
C GLU A 239 -10.13 17.62 1.22
N ASN A 240 -9.39 17.99 2.27
CA ASN A 240 -9.77 17.75 3.65
C ASN A 240 -10.84 18.74 4.17
N TYR A 241 -11.19 19.77 3.39
CA TYR A 241 -12.20 20.77 3.75
C TYR A 241 -13.53 20.52 3.03
N PRO A 242 -14.30 19.48 3.40
CA PRO A 242 -15.62 19.27 2.82
C PRO A 242 -16.56 20.37 3.31
N LEU A 243 -17.30 20.95 2.39
CA LEU A 243 -18.33 21.93 2.68
C LEU A 243 -19.33 21.36 3.69
N GLY A 244 -19.32 21.88 4.91
CA GLY A 244 -20.25 21.50 5.97
C GLY A 244 -19.67 20.49 6.98
N MET A 245 -18.43 20.66 7.42
CA MET A 245 -17.87 19.92 8.59
C MET A 245 -18.58 20.32 9.89
N SER A 246 -19.83 19.90 10.05
CA SER A 246 -20.49 19.79 11.35
C SER A 246 -20.46 18.32 11.88
N GLU A 247 -20.03 17.36 11.05
CA GLU A 247 -19.86 15.99 11.51
C GLU A 247 -18.51 15.86 12.24
N LYS A 248 -18.58 15.88 13.57
CA LYS A 248 -17.42 15.51 14.40
C LYS A 248 -17.03 14.08 14.07
N ILE A 249 -15.76 13.86 13.74
CA ILE A 249 -15.19 12.51 13.74
C ILE A 249 -15.39 11.98 15.16
N PRO A 250 -16.03 10.82 15.36
CA PRO A 250 -16.15 10.24 16.68
C PRO A 250 -14.76 10.10 17.32
N ASP A 251 -14.58 10.55 18.56
CA ASP A 251 -13.28 10.62 19.22
C ASP A 251 -12.54 9.27 19.22
N ASN A 252 -13.28 8.16 19.34
CA ASN A 252 -12.74 6.81 19.25
C ASN A 252 -12.19 6.49 17.85
N LEU A 253 -12.79 7.00 16.77
CA LEU A 253 -12.30 6.81 15.40
C LEU A 253 -11.08 7.68 15.11
N ALA A 254 -11.00 8.90 15.67
CA ALA A 254 -9.83 9.76 15.54
C ALA A 254 -8.60 9.15 16.24
N ILE A 255 -8.79 8.61 17.45
CA ILE A 255 -7.74 7.90 18.20
C ILE A 255 -7.33 6.62 17.46
N GLN A 256 -8.30 5.83 17.01
CA GLN A 256 -8.03 4.63 16.23
C GLN A 256 -7.27 4.97 14.95
N ALA A 257 -7.70 5.98 14.17
CA ALA A 257 -6.99 6.39 12.97
C ALA A 257 -5.53 6.78 13.24
N THR A 258 -5.26 7.47 14.37
CA THR A 258 -3.88 7.84 14.76
C THR A 258 -3.05 6.60 15.14
N ILE A 259 -3.63 5.65 15.86
CA ILE A 259 -2.97 4.38 16.20
C ILE A 259 -2.71 3.56 14.92
N TRP A 260 -3.68 3.54 14.00
CA TRP A 260 -3.56 2.86 12.72
C TRP A 260 -2.47 3.49 11.84
N ASP A 261 -2.35 4.83 11.80
CA ASP A 261 -1.27 5.53 11.08
C ASP A 261 0.14 5.14 11.60
N LEU A 262 0.24 4.85 12.91
CA LEU A 262 1.48 4.41 13.55
C LEU A 262 1.78 2.92 13.30
N LEU A 263 0.75 2.07 13.26
CA LEU A 263 0.90 0.61 13.17
C LEU A 263 1.03 0.08 11.74
N TYR A 264 0.53 0.81 10.72
CA TYR A 264 0.39 0.31 9.35
C TYR A 264 1.41 0.88 8.36
N SER A 265 2.69 0.80 8.71
CA SER A 265 3.76 1.07 7.73
C SER A 265 3.76 0.09 6.54
N GLU A 266 3.22 -1.12 6.70
CA GLU A 266 3.12 -2.11 5.61
C GLU A 266 2.12 -1.67 4.55
N ASN A 267 0.92 -1.23 4.92
CA ASN A 267 -0.06 -0.68 3.97
C ASN A 267 0.48 0.52 3.20
N ARG A 268 1.40 1.30 3.80
CA ARG A 268 2.05 2.42 3.11
C ARG A 268 2.95 1.95 1.98
N LYS A 269 3.75 0.90 2.18
CA LYS A 269 4.60 0.34 1.12
C LYS A 269 3.77 -0.20 -0.02
N ASP A 270 2.74 -0.95 0.29
CA ASP A 270 1.84 -1.53 -0.68
C ASP A 270 1.07 -0.44 -1.42
N SER A 271 0.69 0.65 -0.73
CA SER A 271 0.12 1.84 -1.35
C SER A 271 1.09 2.52 -2.33
N ILE A 272 2.37 2.65 -1.96
CA ILE A 272 3.40 3.20 -2.85
C ILE A 272 3.59 2.30 -4.07
N GLN A 273 3.63 0.98 -3.89
CA GLN A 273 3.78 0.03 -4.99
C GLN A 273 2.57 0.06 -5.92
N LEU A 274 1.36 0.10 -5.38
CA LEU A 274 0.13 0.30 -6.14
C LEU A 274 0.17 1.61 -6.92
N ALA A 275 0.50 2.74 -6.26
CA ALA A 275 0.60 4.06 -6.87
C ALA A 275 1.61 4.07 -8.04
N ASN A 276 2.78 3.46 -7.87
CA ASN A 276 3.79 3.35 -8.94
C ASN A 276 3.27 2.56 -10.14
N ASN A 277 2.56 1.45 -9.92
CA ASN A 277 1.97 0.67 -11.00
C ASN A 277 0.88 1.47 -11.74
N ILE A 278 0.04 2.21 -11.01
CA ILE A 278 -0.97 3.09 -11.61
C ILE A 278 -0.31 4.23 -12.41
N VAL A 279 0.68 4.92 -11.86
CA VAL A 279 1.42 5.98 -12.57
C VAL A 279 2.05 5.45 -13.85
N ARG A 280 2.67 4.27 -13.81
CA ARG A 280 3.30 3.65 -14.99
C ARG A 280 2.30 3.37 -16.11
N THR A 281 1.12 2.89 -15.78
CA THR A 281 0.07 2.59 -16.77
C THR A 281 -0.63 3.85 -17.27
N LEU A 282 -0.90 4.82 -16.41
CA LEU A 282 -1.40 6.14 -16.81
C LEU A 282 -0.43 6.82 -17.78
N ASN A 283 0.87 6.79 -17.46
CA ASN A 283 1.91 7.38 -18.34
C ASN A 283 1.97 6.74 -19.74
N LYS A 284 1.64 5.45 -19.86
CA LYS A 284 1.58 4.76 -21.16
C LYS A 284 0.33 5.11 -21.96
N LYS A 285 -0.81 5.34 -21.28
CA LYS A 285 -2.11 5.50 -21.95
C LYS A 285 -2.58 6.93 -22.09
N MET A 286 -2.06 7.82 -21.23
CA MET A 286 -2.50 9.21 -21.18
C MET A 286 -1.48 10.13 -21.86
N GLU A 287 -1.97 10.92 -22.81
CA GLU A 287 -1.19 11.95 -23.48
C GLU A 287 -1.24 13.26 -22.69
N THR A 288 -0.77 13.20 -21.44
CA THR A 288 -0.68 14.35 -20.54
C THR A 288 0.51 14.20 -19.61
N ARG A 289 0.86 15.27 -18.90
CA ARG A 289 2.04 15.30 -18.04
C ARG A 289 1.90 14.28 -16.90
N ASN A 290 2.91 13.43 -16.76
CA ASN A 290 3.09 12.60 -15.58
C ASN A 290 3.74 13.45 -14.48
N ARG A 291 3.03 13.65 -13.36
CA ARG A 291 3.51 14.38 -12.18
C ARG A 291 3.99 13.44 -11.08
N GLY A 292 3.91 12.12 -11.30
CA GLY A 292 4.48 11.07 -10.47
C GLY A 292 3.62 10.64 -9.30
N VAL A 293 4.27 9.86 -8.42
CA VAL A 293 3.75 9.46 -7.12
C VAL A 293 4.17 10.49 -6.09
N LYS A 294 3.23 10.92 -5.27
CA LYS A 294 3.40 11.92 -4.22
C LYS A 294 2.78 11.44 -2.91
N SER A 295 3.05 12.16 -1.86
CA SER A 295 2.41 11.93 -0.56
C SER A 295 1.75 13.20 -0.02
N ALA A 296 0.64 13.02 0.69
CA ALA A 296 0.01 14.08 1.47
C ALA A 296 -0.93 13.50 2.53
N ASN A 297 -1.32 14.32 3.50
CA ASN A 297 -2.17 13.91 4.61
C ASN A 297 -3.66 14.01 4.24
N PHE A 298 -4.09 13.17 3.32
CA PHE A 298 -5.49 13.08 2.92
C PHE A 298 -6.32 12.33 3.96
N TYR A 299 -7.36 12.97 4.50
CA TYR A 299 -8.25 12.36 5.49
C TYR A 299 -9.02 11.17 4.94
N VAL A 300 -9.33 11.17 3.65
CA VAL A 300 -10.00 10.05 2.99
C VAL A 300 -9.16 8.77 2.94
N LEU A 301 -7.85 8.86 3.14
CA LEU A 301 -6.95 7.71 3.21
C LEU A 301 -6.59 7.32 4.64
N ARG A 302 -6.91 8.17 5.63
CA ARG A 302 -6.53 7.95 7.02
C ARG A 302 -7.33 6.81 7.64
N GLY A 303 -6.63 5.87 8.28
CA GLY A 303 -7.24 4.71 8.93
C GLY A 303 -7.59 3.57 7.97
N ALA A 304 -7.09 3.58 6.74
CA ALA A 304 -7.23 2.48 5.80
C ALA A 304 -6.51 1.23 6.32
N GLN A 305 -7.22 0.09 6.32
CA GLN A 305 -6.68 -1.22 6.72
C GLN A 305 -6.16 -2.04 5.52
N MET A 306 -6.07 -1.41 4.35
CA MET A 306 -5.61 -1.97 3.10
C MET A 306 -4.75 -0.96 2.35
N PRO A 307 -4.03 -1.33 1.28
CA PRO A 307 -3.39 -0.39 0.38
C PRO A 307 -4.40 0.62 -0.15
N ALA A 308 -4.11 1.91 0.03
CA ALA A 308 -5.03 3.01 -0.25
C ALA A 308 -4.32 4.14 -0.99
N ILE A 309 -4.91 4.58 -2.10
CA ILE A 309 -4.39 5.66 -2.95
C ILE A 309 -5.50 6.64 -3.35
N LEU A 310 -5.08 7.88 -3.65
CA LEU A 310 -5.92 8.89 -4.29
C LEU A 310 -5.30 9.24 -5.65
N ILE A 311 -6.11 9.24 -6.69
CA ILE A 311 -5.68 9.48 -8.07
C ILE A 311 -6.27 10.81 -8.52
N GLU A 312 -5.41 11.77 -8.83
CA GLU A 312 -5.74 12.99 -9.53
C GLU A 312 -5.60 12.74 -11.04
N VAL A 313 -6.73 12.61 -11.72
CA VAL A 313 -6.77 12.13 -13.11
C VAL A 313 -6.49 13.23 -14.15
N GLY A 314 -6.34 14.47 -13.71
CA GLY A 314 -6.12 15.66 -14.53
C GLY A 314 -6.56 16.90 -13.78
N PHE A 315 -6.32 18.09 -14.33
CA PHE A 315 -6.68 19.38 -13.74
C PHE A 315 -7.98 19.89 -14.36
N ILE A 316 -9.09 19.79 -13.64
CA ILE A 316 -10.39 20.33 -14.11
C ILE A 316 -10.36 21.85 -14.31
N SER A 317 -9.47 22.57 -13.59
CA SER A 317 -9.24 24.00 -13.74
C SER A 317 -8.53 24.38 -15.05
N ASN A 318 -7.91 23.44 -15.75
CA ASN A 318 -7.28 23.64 -17.06
C ASN A 318 -8.30 23.38 -18.17
N ARG A 319 -8.58 24.40 -19.00
CA ARG A 319 -9.63 24.33 -20.02
C ARG A 319 -9.45 23.17 -21.01
N TYR A 320 -8.20 22.83 -21.36
CA TYR A 320 -7.92 21.75 -22.27
C TYR A 320 -8.16 20.39 -21.60
N GLU A 321 -7.71 20.19 -20.35
CA GLU A 321 -7.96 18.95 -19.63
C GLU A 321 -9.43 18.82 -19.22
N GLU A 322 -10.11 19.90 -18.86
CA GLU A 322 -11.56 19.92 -18.61
C GLU A 322 -12.32 19.38 -19.84
N SER A 323 -11.97 19.84 -21.04
CA SER A 323 -12.62 19.36 -22.26
C SER A 323 -12.40 17.86 -22.48
N LYS A 324 -11.20 17.34 -22.19
CA LYS A 324 -10.89 15.90 -22.24
C LYS A 324 -11.66 15.13 -21.15
N LEU A 325 -11.64 15.60 -19.89
CA LEU A 325 -12.34 15.00 -18.76
C LEU A 325 -13.85 14.93 -18.98
N ASN A 326 -14.41 15.78 -19.84
CA ASN A 326 -15.82 15.73 -20.21
C ASN A 326 -16.13 14.65 -21.27
N THR A 327 -15.13 14.05 -21.91
CA THR A 327 -15.35 13.02 -22.94
C THR A 327 -15.38 11.61 -22.37
N TRP A 328 -16.26 10.75 -22.89
CA TRP A 328 -16.29 9.34 -22.52
C TRP A 328 -14.98 8.62 -22.85
N SER A 329 -14.40 8.92 -24.03
CA SER A 329 -13.17 8.28 -24.50
C SER A 329 -12.02 8.49 -23.52
N PHE A 330 -11.81 9.70 -23.00
CA PHE A 330 -10.74 10.00 -22.06
C PHE A 330 -10.98 9.33 -20.70
N LYS A 331 -12.21 9.38 -20.18
CA LYS A 331 -12.60 8.68 -18.95
C LYS A 331 -12.39 7.16 -19.06
N ASN A 332 -12.68 6.61 -20.24
CA ASN A 332 -12.48 5.19 -20.52
C ASN A 332 -10.99 4.81 -20.55
N LYS A 333 -10.13 5.66 -21.16
CA LYS A 333 -8.66 5.47 -21.13
C LYS A 333 -8.11 5.51 -19.70
N ILE A 334 -8.58 6.42 -18.86
CA ILE A 334 -8.22 6.48 -17.42
C ILE A 334 -8.58 5.15 -16.74
N ALA A 335 -9.82 4.70 -16.89
CA ALA A 335 -10.28 3.46 -16.27
C ALA A 335 -9.47 2.25 -16.78
N ASP A 336 -9.14 2.17 -18.06
CA ASP A 336 -8.28 1.11 -18.63
C ASP A 336 -6.87 1.13 -18.02
N ALA A 337 -6.31 2.31 -17.82
CA ALA A 337 -4.99 2.46 -17.20
C ALA A 337 -5.01 1.98 -15.72
N ILE A 338 -6.06 2.32 -14.98
CA ILE A 338 -6.21 1.91 -13.58
C ILE A 338 -6.37 0.39 -13.49
N VAL A 339 -7.22 -0.23 -14.32
CA VAL A 339 -7.38 -1.70 -14.35
C VAL A 339 -6.07 -2.40 -14.65
N GLU A 340 -5.32 -1.93 -15.65
CA GLU A 340 -4.02 -2.51 -16.00
C GLU A 340 -3.00 -2.33 -14.86
N GLY A 341 -3.00 -1.15 -14.20
CA GLY A 341 -2.13 -0.88 -13.07
C GLY A 341 -2.41 -1.79 -11.86
N ILE A 342 -3.69 -2.06 -11.56
CA ILE A 342 -4.10 -3.02 -10.52
C ILE A 342 -3.61 -4.44 -10.86
N LYS A 343 -3.81 -4.90 -12.09
CA LYS A 343 -3.33 -6.22 -12.54
C LYS A 343 -1.81 -6.34 -12.46
N ASN A 344 -1.09 -5.28 -12.82
CA ASN A 344 0.37 -5.25 -12.70
C ASN A 344 0.80 -5.29 -11.23
N TYR A 345 0.13 -4.52 -10.35
CA TYR A 345 0.36 -4.56 -8.92
C TYR A 345 0.10 -5.96 -8.34
N GLU A 346 -1.03 -6.59 -8.67
CA GLU A 346 -1.36 -7.96 -8.24
C GLU A 346 -0.29 -8.96 -8.69
N ARG A 347 0.13 -8.88 -9.94
CA ARG A 347 1.21 -9.73 -10.47
C ARG A 347 2.53 -9.50 -9.75
N ASP A 348 2.94 -8.24 -9.57
CA ASP A 348 4.18 -7.90 -8.89
C ASP A 348 4.12 -8.32 -7.41
N TYR A 349 2.97 -8.19 -6.76
CA TYR A 349 2.74 -8.64 -5.39
C TYR A 349 2.87 -10.16 -5.28
N ILE A 350 2.26 -10.93 -6.18
CA ILE A 350 2.39 -12.40 -6.22
C ILE A 350 3.85 -12.80 -6.48
N LEU A 351 4.53 -12.17 -7.42
CA LEU A 351 5.92 -12.47 -7.78
C LEU A 351 6.91 -12.14 -6.67
N THR A 352 6.62 -11.12 -5.89
CA THR A 352 7.48 -10.66 -4.79
C THR A 352 6.99 -11.16 -3.43
N ALA A 353 5.85 -11.84 -3.35
CA ALA A 353 5.16 -12.23 -2.12
C ALA A 353 5.04 -11.08 -1.10
N GLY A 354 4.75 -9.88 -1.59
CA GLY A 354 4.73 -8.65 -0.80
C GLY A 354 6.11 -8.08 -0.46
N PHE A 355 7.18 -8.62 -1.03
CA PHE A 355 8.51 -7.99 -0.92
C PHE A 355 8.58 -6.79 -1.85
N THR A 356 8.50 -5.61 -1.33
CA THR A 356 8.77 -4.38 -2.07
C THR A 356 10.26 -4.19 -2.22
N ARG A 357 10.72 -3.94 -3.44
CA ARG A 357 12.09 -3.51 -3.73
C ARG A 357 12.29 -2.05 -3.34
#